data_0693d760ec04e559536ee47c25d57579
#
_entry.id   0693d760ec04e559536ee47c25d57579
#
_cell.length_a   1.000
_cell.length_b   1.000
_cell.length_c   1.000
_cell.angle_alpha   90.00
_cell.angle_beta   90.00
_cell.angle_gamma   90.00
#
_symmetry.space_group_name_H-M   'P 1'
#
loop_
_entity.id
_entity.type
_entity.pdbx_description
1 polymer ?
#
loop_
_entity_poly.entity_id
_entity_poly.type
_entity_poly.pdbx_seq_one_letter_code
_entity_poly.pdbx_strand_id
1 'polypeptide(L)'
;MRYDRISYKIKSLKSECKQEDEMAIIKELIKKESNGTISFGNYQLDEKKKLSDFEVSGDMYKVKTWSEITKLERNGTFVYESIPGTAVNVFKETTDEVSFFVDGIGNTQITLELESNKEYKVIVGERELGVSKTDIGGKLTFDVELQEGAMAMVKVIAA
;
A
#
# COMPACT_ATOMS: atom_id res chain seq x y z
N MET A 1 -0.24 28.86 10.22
CA MET A 1 -0.05 28.07 9.54
C MET A 1 -0.37 27.86 9.23
N ARG A 2 -0.07 27.62 9.46
CA ARG A 2 0.09 27.02 8.98
C ARG A 2 -0.38 26.82 8.97
N TYR A 3 -0.19 26.84 9.26
CA TYR A 3 -0.25 26.18 8.98
C TYR A 3 -0.63 26.26 9.22
N ASP A 4 -0.15 27.14 9.86
CA ASP A 4 -0.12 26.55 9.50
C ASP A 4 -0.50 26.31 9.34
N ARG A 5 -0.40 26.24 9.58
CA ARG A 5 -0.45 25.65 8.95
C ARG A 5 -1.00 25.32 8.93
N ILE A 6 -0.91 25.55 9.58
CA ILE A 6 -1.14 24.82 9.09
C ILE A 6 -1.79 24.66 9.50
N SER A 7 -1.64 25.12 10.11
CA SER A 7 -1.81 24.41 9.86
C SER A 7 -2.54 24.42 9.84
N TYR A 8 -2.41 24.63 10.30
CA TYR A 8 -2.77 24.12 9.68
C TYR A 8 -3.45 24.04 9.66
N LYS A 9 -3.32 23.92 9.90
CA LYS A 9 -3.66 23.39 9.27
C LYS A 9 -4.29 23.07 9.60
N ILE A 10 -4.38 23.56 10.38
CA ILE A 10 -4.69 22.89 10.09
C ILE A 10 -5.59 22.72 10.63
N LYS A 11 -5.67 22.93 11.19
CA LYS A 11 -6.29 22.55 11.13
C LYS A 11 -7.16 22.59 11.06
N SER A 12 -7.13 22.93 11.05
CA SER A 12 -7.81 22.94 10.55
C SER A 12 -8.29 22.75 10.42
N LEU A 13 -8.22 22.89 10.70
CA LEU A 13 -8.64 22.42 10.29
C LEU A 13 -9.11 21.65 10.81
N LYS A 14 -9.03 21.25 11.36
CA LYS A 14 -9.35 20.39 12.14
C LYS A 14 -10.18 19.16 11.86
N SER A 15 -11.02 19.06 11.49
CA SER A 15 -11.82 17.93 11.02
C SER A 15 -11.33 17.40 9.70
N GLU A 16 -10.69 18.22 8.95
CA GLU A 16 -10.06 17.78 7.71
C GLU A 16 -8.90 16.83 7.97
N CYS A 17 -8.22 17.02 9.06
CA CYS A 17 -7.11 16.12 9.41
C CYS A 17 -7.61 14.71 9.67
N LYS A 18 -8.83 14.58 10.18
CA LYS A 18 -9.40 13.26 10.44
C LYS A 18 -9.64 12.48 9.15
N GLN A 19 -9.96 13.17 8.07
CA GLN A 19 -10.14 12.49 6.79
C GLN A 19 -8.83 11.90 6.28
N GLU A 20 -7.74 12.61 6.46
CA GLU A 20 -6.44 12.09 6.07
C GLU A 20 -6.07 10.87 6.89
N ASP A 21 -6.35 10.89 8.19
CA ASP A 21 -6.11 9.73 9.03
C ASP A 21 -6.94 8.54 8.58
N GLU A 22 -8.19 8.79 8.18
CA GLU A 22 -9.04 7.71 7.72
C GLU A 22 -8.58 7.14 6.38
N MET A 23 -7.94 7.96 5.54
CA MET A 23 -7.37 7.46 4.29
C MET A 23 -6.15 6.60 4.53
N ALA A 24 -5.38 6.87 5.60
CA ALA A 24 -4.13 6.16 5.84
C ALA A 24 -4.36 4.70 6.21
N ILE A 25 -5.31 4.43 7.10
CA ILE A 25 -5.64 3.04 7.47
C ILE A 25 -7.02 2.69 6.98
N ILE A 26 -7.23 1.41 6.71
CA ILE A 26 -8.50 0.93 6.19
C ILE A 26 -9.20 0.14 7.28
N LYS A 27 -10.17 0.78 7.94
CA LYS A 27 -10.84 0.18 9.09
C LYS A 27 -11.59 -1.09 8.75
N GLU A 28 -12.16 -1.16 7.55
CA GLU A 28 -12.86 -2.35 7.09
C GLU A 28 -11.92 -3.38 6.49
N LEU A 29 -10.62 -3.18 6.60
CA LEU A 29 -9.52 -4.03 6.15
C LEU A 29 -9.26 -3.95 4.65
N ILE A 30 -10.30 -3.82 3.83
CA ILE A 30 -10.18 -3.66 2.39
C ILE A 30 -11.44 -2.94 1.91
N LYS A 31 -11.26 -2.05 0.93
CA LYS A 31 -12.40 -1.38 0.32
C LYS A 31 -12.11 -1.08 -1.15
N LYS A 32 -13.19 -0.90 -1.90
CA LYS A 32 -13.12 -0.52 -3.31
C LYS A 32 -13.23 1.00 -3.39
N GLU A 33 -12.32 1.61 -4.15
CA GLU A 33 -12.38 3.04 -4.39
C GLU A 33 -13.29 3.36 -5.57
N SER A 34 -13.71 4.62 -5.68
CA SER A 34 -14.65 5.02 -6.72
C SER A 34 -14.08 4.85 -8.14
N ASN A 35 -12.75 4.88 -8.27
CA ASN A 35 -12.10 4.73 -9.58
C ASN A 35 -11.79 3.26 -9.91
N GLY A 36 -12.29 2.31 -9.12
CA GLY A 36 -12.08 0.89 -9.36
C GLY A 36 -10.83 0.30 -8.75
N THR A 37 -9.97 1.12 -8.17
CA THR A 37 -8.81 0.62 -7.45
C THR A 37 -9.23 0.14 -6.05
N ILE A 38 -8.31 -0.48 -5.32
CA ILE A 38 -8.60 -0.94 -3.98
C ILE A 38 -7.64 -0.32 -2.98
N SER A 39 -8.11 -0.25 -1.74
CA SER A 39 -7.29 0.18 -0.61
C SER A 39 -7.43 -0.87 0.49
N PHE A 40 -6.34 -1.15 1.19
CA PHE A 40 -6.36 -2.22 2.19
C PHE A 40 -5.28 -2.02 3.23
N GLY A 41 -5.46 -2.71 4.37
CA GLY A 41 -4.45 -2.79 5.40
C GLY A 41 -4.70 -1.85 6.56
N ASN A 42 -4.38 -2.33 7.77
CA ASN A 42 -4.46 -1.53 8.98
C ASN A 42 -3.37 -1.98 9.93
N TYR A 43 -2.26 -1.27 9.92
CA TYR A 43 -1.08 -1.59 10.72
C TYR A 43 -1.25 -1.22 12.19
N GLN A 44 -2.33 -0.53 12.55
CA GLN A 44 -2.58 -0.12 13.94
C GLN A 44 -3.22 -1.22 14.78
N LEU A 45 -3.65 -2.31 14.15
CA LEU A 45 -4.27 -3.41 14.87
C LEU A 45 -3.20 -4.19 15.65
N ASP A 46 -3.54 -4.53 16.91
CA ASP A 46 -2.67 -5.33 17.75
C ASP A 46 -2.72 -6.80 17.42
N GLU A 47 -3.83 -7.25 16.85
CA GLU A 47 -4.06 -8.65 16.54
C GLU A 47 -4.38 -8.81 15.08
N LYS A 48 -3.97 -9.94 14.52
CA LYS A 48 -4.19 -10.26 13.13
C LYS A 48 -5.68 -10.34 12.82
N LYS A 49 -6.09 -9.67 11.74
CA LYS A 49 -7.45 -9.73 11.24
C LYS A 49 -7.42 -10.13 9.78
N LYS A 50 -8.45 -10.86 9.37
CA LYS A 50 -8.56 -11.37 8.00
C LYS A 50 -9.94 -11.09 7.45
N LEU A 51 -10.01 -10.85 6.15
CA LEU A 51 -11.26 -10.75 5.43
C LEU A 51 -11.07 -11.48 4.10
N SER A 52 -11.97 -12.41 3.80
CA SER A 52 -11.89 -13.21 2.58
C SER A 52 -13.07 -12.91 1.68
N ASP A 53 -12.96 -13.33 0.42
CA ASP A 53 -14.06 -13.29 -0.53
C ASP A 53 -14.60 -11.89 -0.76
N PHE A 54 -13.71 -10.93 -0.79
CA PHE A 54 -14.07 -9.54 -1.10
C PHE A 54 -14.00 -9.37 -2.61
N GLU A 55 -15.14 -9.22 -3.25
CA GLU A 55 -15.20 -9.20 -4.71
C GLU A 55 -15.04 -7.79 -5.27
N VAL A 56 -14.14 -7.64 -6.25
CA VAL A 56 -13.98 -6.41 -7.01
C VAL A 56 -13.78 -6.79 -8.46
N SER A 57 -14.71 -6.37 -9.33
CA SER A 57 -14.61 -6.57 -10.78
C SER A 57 -14.37 -8.05 -11.16
N GLY A 58 -15.02 -8.95 -10.44
CA GLY A 58 -14.93 -10.37 -10.72
C GLY A 58 -13.80 -11.11 -10.04
N ASP A 59 -12.90 -10.40 -9.39
CA ASP A 59 -11.80 -11.00 -8.64
C ASP A 59 -12.13 -11.08 -7.18
N MET A 60 -11.69 -12.14 -6.53
CA MET A 60 -11.94 -12.37 -5.11
C MET A 60 -10.65 -12.10 -4.33
N TYR A 61 -10.72 -11.14 -3.42
CA TYR A 61 -9.56 -10.71 -2.63
C TYR A 61 -9.64 -11.24 -1.22
N LYS A 62 -8.47 -11.49 -0.65
CA LYS A 62 -8.31 -11.85 0.75
C LYS A 62 -7.21 -10.99 1.33
N VAL A 63 -7.50 -10.35 2.47
CA VAL A 63 -6.52 -9.53 3.16
C VAL A 63 -6.28 -10.08 4.56
N LYS A 64 -5.02 -10.02 4.98
CA LYS A 64 -4.61 -10.29 6.36
C LYS A 64 -3.75 -9.13 6.79
N THR A 65 -4.09 -8.50 7.92
CA THR A 65 -3.37 -7.29 8.29
C THR A 65 -3.36 -7.09 9.81
N TRP A 66 -2.25 -6.57 10.31
CA TRP A 66 -2.05 -6.13 11.68
C TRP A 66 -0.67 -5.47 11.76
N SER A 67 -0.21 -5.15 12.97
CA SER A 67 1.02 -4.38 13.12
C SER A 67 2.25 -5.04 12.52
N GLU A 68 2.28 -6.38 12.45
CA GLU A 68 3.47 -7.09 12.01
C GLU A 68 3.47 -7.44 10.53
N ILE A 69 2.29 -7.52 9.90
CA ILE A 69 2.24 -7.89 8.49
C ILE A 69 0.95 -7.37 7.85
N THR A 70 1.04 -7.03 6.56
CA THR A 70 -0.12 -6.80 5.71
C THR A 70 0.08 -7.61 4.46
N LYS A 71 -0.90 -8.45 4.12
CA LYS A 71 -0.80 -9.34 2.97
C LYS A 71 -2.10 -9.34 2.20
N LEU A 72 -2.00 -9.27 0.88
CA LEU A 72 -3.15 -9.30 -0.02
C LEU A 72 -3.00 -10.45 -1.01
N GLU A 73 -4.09 -11.21 -1.19
CA GLU A 73 -4.18 -12.25 -2.22
C GLU A 73 -5.37 -11.96 -3.12
N ARG A 74 -5.22 -12.31 -4.40
CA ARG A 74 -6.30 -12.21 -5.38
C ARG A 74 -6.47 -13.57 -6.03
N ASN A 75 -7.69 -14.12 -5.91
CA ASN A 75 -8.02 -15.44 -6.45
C ASN A 75 -7.04 -16.52 -5.96
N GLY A 76 -6.64 -16.39 -4.67
CA GLY A 76 -5.73 -17.35 -4.07
C GLY A 76 -4.26 -17.14 -4.41
N THR A 77 -3.93 -16.09 -5.17
CA THR A 77 -2.55 -15.83 -5.59
C THR A 77 -2.01 -14.61 -4.88
N PHE A 78 -0.76 -14.69 -4.49
CA PHE A 78 -0.04 -13.60 -3.81
C PHE A 78 -0.05 -12.33 -4.65
N VAL A 79 -0.33 -11.17 -4.02
CA VAL A 79 -0.29 -9.88 -4.68
C VAL A 79 0.68 -8.93 -3.98
N TYR A 80 0.55 -8.79 -2.65
CA TYR A 80 1.29 -7.79 -1.88
C TYR A 80 1.56 -8.31 -0.49
N GLU A 81 2.74 -7.98 0.04
CA GLU A 81 3.05 -8.26 1.44
C GLU A 81 4.00 -7.20 1.96
N SER A 82 3.76 -6.74 3.19
CA SER A 82 4.70 -5.86 3.86
C SER A 82 4.99 -6.38 5.26
N ILE A 83 6.24 -6.24 5.69
CA ILE A 83 6.71 -6.63 7.02
C ILE A 83 7.62 -5.51 7.52
N PRO A 84 7.25 -4.79 8.59
CA PRO A 84 5.99 -4.83 9.33
C PRO A 84 4.81 -4.34 8.50
N GLY A 85 3.61 -4.36 9.10
CA GLY A 85 2.38 -4.05 8.43
C GLY A 85 2.27 -2.61 7.95
N THR A 86 1.43 -2.40 6.95
CA THR A 86 1.20 -1.09 6.35
C THR A 86 -0.28 -0.92 6.03
N ALA A 87 -0.62 0.29 5.59
CA ALA A 87 -1.90 0.56 4.95
C ALA A 87 -1.59 1.02 3.53
N VAL A 88 -2.32 0.48 2.57
CA VAL A 88 -2.11 0.74 1.15
C VAL A 88 -3.36 1.40 0.59
N ASN A 89 -3.18 2.53 -0.08
CA ASN A 89 -4.29 3.28 -0.65
C ASN A 89 -4.14 3.37 -2.15
N VAL A 90 -5.24 3.18 -2.85
CA VAL A 90 -5.33 3.32 -4.31
C VAL A 90 -4.30 2.43 -5.01
N PHE A 91 -4.41 1.13 -4.72
CA PHE A 91 -3.55 0.12 -5.33
C PHE A 91 -4.02 -0.10 -6.77
N LYS A 92 -3.16 0.21 -7.73
CA LYS A 92 -3.50 0.20 -9.14
C LYS A 92 -2.49 -0.63 -9.91
N GLU A 93 -2.98 -1.56 -10.71
CA GLU A 93 -2.14 -2.38 -11.57
C GLU A 93 -2.53 -2.19 -13.03
N THR A 94 -1.52 -2.02 -13.88
CA THR A 94 -1.69 -2.11 -15.33
C THR A 94 -0.69 -3.14 -15.84
N THR A 95 -0.65 -3.33 -17.16
CA THR A 95 0.28 -4.30 -17.74
C THR A 95 1.73 -3.96 -17.41
N ASP A 96 2.07 -2.69 -17.34
CA ASP A 96 3.45 -2.25 -17.21
C ASP A 96 3.78 -1.57 -15.89
N GLU A 97 2.80 -1.35 -15.02
CA GLU A 97 3.04 -0.53 -13.84
C GLU A 97 2.14 -0.95 -12.68
N VAL A 98 2.70 -0.90 -11.48
CA VAL A 98 1.95 -1.00 -10.22
C VAL A 98 2.23 0.28 -9.46
N SER A 99 1.19 0.93 -8.97
CA SER A 99 1.35 2.17 -8.19
C SER A 99 0.38 2.16 -7.01
N PHE A 100 0.82 2.77 -5.91
CA PHE A 100 -0.01 2.86 -4.71
C PHE A 100 0.61 3.86 -3.75
N PHE A 101 -0.20 4.29 -2.78
CA PHE A 101 0.27 5.06 -1.63
C PHE A 101 0.37 4.11 -0.45
N VAL A 102 1.42 4.27 0.36
CA VAL A 102 1.63 3.37 1.50
C VAL A 102 1.96 4.19 2.74
N ASP A 103 1.42 3.77 3.88
CA ASP A 103 1.66 4.37 5.18
C ASP A 103 1.99 3.29 6.18
N GLY A 104 2.88 3.59 7.12
CA GLY A 104 3.28 2.67 8.16
C GLY A 104 4.04 3.39 9.26
N ILE A 105 4.43 2.64 10.28
CA ILE A 105 5.08 3.22 11.44
C ILE A 105 6.53 3.59 11.16
N GLY A 106 7.21 2.77 10.37
CA GLY A 106 8.63 2.98 10.08
C GLY A 106 9.04 2.21 8.85
N ASN A 107 10.29 1.85 8.78
CA ASN A 107 10.81 1.12 7.63
C ASN A 107 10.10 -0.21 7.46
N THR A 108 9.77 -0.54 6.23
CA THR A 108 9.08 -1.78 5.92
C THR A 108 9.67 -2.41 4.66
N GLN A 109 9.56 -3.72 4.57
CA GLN A 109 9.96 -4.44 3.38
C GLN A 109 8.71 -4.87 2.63
N ILE A 110 8.61 -4.48 1.37
CA ILE A 110 7.44 -4.75 0.53
C ILE A 110 7.81 -5.76 -0.53
N THR A 111 6.94 -6.77 -0.71
CA THR A 111 7.10 -7.77 -1.75
C THR A 111 5.86 -7.74 -2.64
N LEU A 112 6.07 -7.69 -3.94
CA LEU A 112 5.00 -7.75 -4.94
C LEU A 112 5.22 -8.97 -5.81
N GLU A 113 4.14 -9.53 -6.35
CA GLU A 113 4.26 -10.56 -7.37
C GLU A 113 3.90 -9.96 -8.72
N LEU A 114 4.87 -10.03 -9.62
CA LEU A 114 4.80 -9.44 -10.96
C LEU A 114 5.14 -10.54 -11.97
N GLU A 115 5.54 -10.17 -13.20
CA GLU A 115 5.96 -11.16 -14.17
C GLU A 115 7.32 -11.74 -13.80
N SER A 116 7.52 -13.02 -14.06
CA SER A 116 8.76 -13.68 -13.68
C SER A 116 9.91 -13.26 -14.60
N ASN A 117 11.10 -13.20 -14.02
CA ASN A 117 12.36 -12.93 -14.74
C ASN A 117 12.31 -11.65 -15.57
N LYS A 118 11.68 -10.60 -15.04
CA LYS A 118 11.49 -9.32 -15.72
C LYS A 118 12.06 -8.20 -14.88
N GLU A 119 12.61 -7.18 -15.54
CA GLU A 119 13.19 -6.04 -14.84
C GLU A 119 12.16 -4.95 -14.61
N TYR A 120 12.22 -4.33 -13.42
CA TYR A 120 11.33 -3.26 -13.03
C TYR A 120 12.13 -2.15 -12.35
N LYS A 121 11.71 -0.91 -12.60
CA LYS A 121 12.24 0.26 -11.92
C LYS A 121 11.32 0.57 -10.74
N VAL A 122 11.91 0.79 -9.56
CA VAL A 122 11.16 1.10 -8.35
C VAL A 122 11.41 2.55 -7.97
N ILE A 123 10.33 3.31 -7.80
CA ILE A 123 10.39 4.72 -7.43
C ILE A 123 9.54 4.91 -6.18
N VAL A 124 10.12 5.51 -5.14
CA VAL A 124 9.42 5.82 -3.90
C VAL A 124 9.46 7.32 -3.72
N GLY A 125 8.29 7.97 -3.78
CA GLY A 125 8.24 9.42 -3.80
C GLY A 125 8.92 9.94 -5.04
N GLU A 126 9.96 10.73 -4.86
CA GLU A 126 10.76 11.25 -5.97
C GLU A 126 12.08 10.53 -6.11
N ARG A 127 12.31 9.49 -5.30
CA ARG A 127 13.59 8.80 -5.25
C ARG A 127 13.51 7.48 -6.02
N GLU A 128 14.41 7.33 -6.98
CA GLU A 128 14.52 6.08 -7.73
C GLU A 128 15.44 5.13 -6.99
N LEU A 129 14.94 3.92 -6.68
CA LEU A 129 15.73 2.92 -5.99
C LEU A 129 16.57 2.08 -6.95
N GLY A 130 16.31 2.21 -8.26
CA GLY A 130 17.07 1.47 -9.26
C GLY A 130 16.20 0.42 -9.94
N VAL A 131 16.86 -0.41 -10.74
CA VAL A 131 16.20 -1.47 -11.50
C VAL A 131 16.51 -2.80 -10.83
N SER A 132 15.46 -3.60 -10.61
CA SER A 132 15.58 -4.92 -10.01
C SER A 132 14.87 -5.94 -10.88
N LYS A 133 15.36 -7.17 -10.85
CA LYS A 133 14.77 -8.25 -11.62
C LYS A 133 13.99 -9.18 -10.70
N THR A 134 12.77 -9.54 -11.11
CA THR A 134 11.98 -10.50 -10.37
C THR A 134 12.60 -11.88 -10.43
N ASP A 135 12.24 -12.74 -9.46
CA ASP A 135 12.70 -14.13 -9.49
C ASP A 135 11.79 -14.98 -10.38
N ILE A 136 12.00 -16.29 -10.37
CA ILE A 136 11.22 -17.20 -11.22
C ILE A 136 9.74 -17.19 -10.83
N GLY A 137 9.43 -16.86 -9.59
CA GLY A 137 8.05 -16.74 -9.13
C GLY A 137 7.44 -15.38 -9.34
N GLY A 138 8.19 -14.44 -9.91
CA GLY A 138 7.71 -13.09 -10.14
C GLY A 138 7.82 -12.18 -8.94
N LYS A 139 8.50 -12.59 -7.89
CA LYS A 139 8.58 -11.78 -6.65
C LYS A 139 9.62 -10.68 -6.79
N LEU A 140 9.22 -9.49 -6.35
CA LEU A 140 10.10 -8.33 -6.25
C LEU A 140 10.00 -7.79 -4.85
N THR A 141 11.15 -7.63 -4.18
CA THR A 141 11.20 -7.16 -2.80
C THR A 141 12.05 -5.91 -2.71
N PHE A 142 11.56 -4.91 -1.98
CA PHE A 142 12.31 -3.66 -1.79
C PHE A 142 11.95 -3.05 -0.44
N ASP A 143 12.84 -2.21 0.06
CA ASP A 143 12.66 -1.54 1.35
C ASP A 143 12.15 -0.13 1.14
N VAL A 144 11.23 0.30 2.00
CA VAL A 144 10.65 1.63 1.97
C VAL A 144 10.77 2.24 3.35
N GLU A 145 11.27 3.48 3.39
CA GLU A 145 11.32 4.23 4.65
C GLU A 145 10.04 5.03 4.79
N LEU A 146 9.31 4.77 5.87
CA LEU A 146 8.04 5.42 6.11
C LEU A 146 8.07 6.18 7.43
N GLN A 147 7.24 7.22 7.48
CA GLN A 147 6.98 7.96 8.72
C GLN A 147 5.48 7.92 8.95
N GLU A 148 5.09 7.61 10.18
CA GLU A 148 3.67 7.51 10.51
C GLU A 148 2.98 8.84 10.21
N GLY A 149 1.83 8.74 9.53
CA GLY A 149 1.05 9.91 9.16
C GLY A 149 1.45 10.55 7.85
N ALA A 150 2.49 10.03 7.18
CA ALA A 150 2.95 10.58 5.91
C ALA A 150 3.02 9.46 4.88
N MET A 151 2.05 9.44 3.97
CA MET A 151 2.00 8.42 2.93
C MET A 151 3.10 8.64 1.89
N ALA A 152 3.72 7.56 1.46
CA ALA A 152 4.68 7.59 0.37
C ALA A 152 4.04 7.01 -0.89
N MET A 153 4.33 7.61 -2.03
CA MET A 153 3.87 7.07 -3.29
C MET A 153 4.91 6.10 -3.84
N VAL A 154 4.45 4.91 -4.23
CA VAL A 154 5.33 3.88 -4.79
C VAL A 154 4.89 3.60 -6.21
N LYS A 155 5.85 3.56 -7.13
CA LYS A 155 5.63 3.15 -8.51
C LYS A 155 6.65 2.09 -8.88
N VAL A 156 6.16 1.01 -9.48
CA VAL A 156 7.00 -0.08 -9.97
C VAL A 156 6.68 -0.22 -11.45
N ILE A 157 7.65 0.11 -12.29
CA ILE A 157 7.43 0.26 -13.73
C ILE A 157 8.33 -0.70 -14.48
N ALA A 158 7.76 -1.41 -15.47
CA ALA A 158 8.53 -2.31 -16.31
C ALA A 158 9.65 -1.55 -17.00
N ALA A 159 10.87 -2.05 -16.87
CA ALA A 159 12.05 -1.41 -17.44
C ALA A 159 12.27 -1.85 -18.88
#